data_f93441090b71c8499e35e77cfd8f1bac
#
_entry.id   f93441090b71c8499e35e77cfd8f1bac
#
_cell.length_a   1.000
_cell.length_b   1.000
_cell.length_c   1.000
_cell.angle_alpha   90.00
_cell.angle_beta   90.00
_cell.angle_gamma   90.00
#
_symmetry.space_group_name_H-M   'P 1'
#
loop_
_entity.id
_entity.type
_entity.pdbx_description
1 polymer ?
#
loop_
_entity_poly.entity_id
_entity_poly.type
_entity_poly.pdbx_seq_one_letter_code
_entity_poly.pdbx_strand_id
1 'polypeptide(L)' 'MKALPAVLFGLGYPASIAVIARFTAVVRERRWRWLMVHHAGVLAIIAGWALRRRGVGVALNGSWLLASSLWFALGPRRRR' A
#
# COMPACT_ATOMS: atom_id res chain seq x y z
N MET A 1 15.26 -17.50 0.73
CA MET A 1 14.40 -18.09 1.76
C MET A 1 12.97 -18.21 1.23
N LYS A 2 12.48 -19.42 1.21
CA LYS A 2 11.16 -19.67 0.62
C LYS A 2 10.01 -19.09 1.43
N ALA A 3 10.18 -18.99 2.74
CA ALA A 3 9.13 -18.50 3.61
C ALA A 3 9.02 -16.98 3.64
N LEU A 4 10.08 -16.27 3.24
CA LEU A 4 10.09 -14.82 3.33
C LEU A 4 8.99 -14.16 2.49
N PRO A 5 8.76 -14.55 1.22
CA PRO A 5 7.66 -13.96 0.48
C PRO A 5 6.31 -14.18 1.16
N ALA A 6 6.07 -15.36 1.73
CA ALA A 6 4.82 -15.64 2.41
C ALA A 6 4.64 -14.74 3.65
N VAL A 7 5.72 -14.50 4.39
CA VAL A 7 5.68 -13.60 5.54
C VAL A 7 5.37 -12.17 5.07
N LEU A 8 6.03 -11.72 4.03
CA LEU A 8 5.80 -10.38 3.50
C LEU A 8 4.36 -10.19 3.04
N PHE A 9 3.79 -11.19 2.34
CA PHE A 9 2.39 -11.12 1.93
C PHE A 9 1.46 -11.17 3.13
N GLY A 10 1.75 -12.03 4.09
CA GLY A 10 0.93 -12.16 5.29
C GLY A 10 0.87 -10.90 6.15
N LEU A 11 1.90 -10.07 6.09
CA LEU A 11 1.92 -8.79 6.78
C LEU A 11 1.39 -7.66 5.89
N GLY A 12 1.78 -7.69 4.62
CA GLY A 12 1.48 -6.61 3.70
C GLY A 12 0.02 -6.53 3.28
N TYR A 13 -0.57 -7.66 2.91
CA TYR A 13 -1.95 -7.64 2.43
C TYR A 13 -2.94 -7.20 3.50
N PRO A 14 -2.93 -7.77 4.72
CA PRO A 14 -3.86 -7.29 5.73
C PRO A 14 -3.67 -5.81 6.06
N ALA A 15 -2.43 -5.36 6.18
CA ALA A 15 -2.16 -3.96 6.49
C ALA A 15 -2.68 -3.04 5.40
N SER A 16 -2.39 -3.34 4.14
CA SER A 16 -2.82 -2.48 3.05
C SER A 16 -4.34 -2.53 2.86
N ILE A 17 -4.94 -3.71 2.95
CA ILE A 17 -6.39 -3.86 2.78
C ILE A 17 -7.15 -3.11 3.87
N ALA A 18 -6.68 -3.20 5.11
CA ALA A 18 -7.33 -2.51 6.22
C ALA A 18 -7.36 -1.00 5.98
N VAL A 19 -6.28 -0.44 5.45
CA VAL A 19 -6.23 0.99 5.18
C VAL A 19 -7.02 1.33 3.92
N ILE A 20 -6.94 0.49 2.88
CA ILE A 20 -7.69 0.72 1.64
C ILE A 20 -9.19 0.80 1.93
N ALA A 21 -9.69 -0.02 2.83
CA ALA A 21 -11.11 -0.02 3.17
C ALA A 21 -11.59 1.34 3.67
N ARG A 22 -10.69 2.15 4.20
CA ARG A 22 -11.01 3.48 4.71
C ARG A 22 -10.17 4.57 4.04
N PHE A 23 -9.70 4.28 2.84
CA PHE A 23 -8.74 5.19 2.21
C PHE A 23 -9.33 6.57 1.93
N THR A 24 -10.62 6.64 1.62
CA THR A 24 -11.27 7.94 1.42
C THR A 24 -11.12 8.82 2.67
N ALA A 25 -11.32 8.25 3.84
CA ALA A 25 -11.15 8.99 5.09
C ALA A 25 -9.70 9.36 5.33
N VAL A 26 -8.78 8.45 4.97
CA VAL A 26 -7.35 8.73 5.09
C VAL A 26 -6.97 9.95 4.26
N VAL A 27 -7.47 10.04 3.03
CA VAL A 27 -7.19 11.17 2.14
C VAL A 27 -7.85 12.44 2.65
N ARG A 28 -9.14 12.37 2.98
CA ARG A 28 -9.89 13.56 3.38
C ARG A 28 -9.42 14.15 4.69
N GLU A 29 -9.09 13.29 5.65
CA GLU A 29 -8.72 13.71 6.99
C GLU A 29 -7.22 13.77 7.19
N ARG A 30 -6.47 13.56 6.13
CA ARG A 30 -5.02 13.65 6.16
C ARG A 30 -4.41 12.74 7.22
N ARG A 31 -4.86 11.52 7.26
CA ARG A 31 -4.39 10.54 8.26
C ARG A 31 -3.08 9.92 7.79
N TRP A 32 -2.02 10.70 7.84
CA TRP A 32 -0.73 10.29 7.29
C TRP A 32 -0.17 9.04 7.97
N ARG A 33 -0.52 8.81 9.23
CA ARG A 33 -0.04 7.60 9.92
C ARG A 33 -0.62 6.35 9.29
N TRP A 34 -1.89 6.38 8.94
CA TRP A 34 -2.52 5.26 8.25
C TRP A 34 -1.98 5.12 6.84
N LEU A 35 -1.65 6.23 6.20
CA LEU A 35 -1.00 6.19 4.90
C LEU A 35 0.35 5.49 5.00
N MET A 36 1.11 5.74 6.05
CA MET A 36 2.39 5.07 6.27
C MET A 36 2.23 3.57 6.45
N VAL A 37 1.20 3.16 7.21
CA VAL A 37 0.90 1.74 7.38
C VAL A 37 0.55 1.11 6.03
N HIS A 38 -0.28 1.78 5.24
CA HIS A 38 -0.65 1.32 3.91
C HIS A 38 0.57 1.16 3.02
N HIS A 39 1.43 2.18 2.98
CA HIS A 39 2.60 2.16 2.11
C HIS A 39 3.60 1.10 2.56
N ALA A 40 3.80 0.94 3.87
CA ALA A 40 4.66 -0.11 4.38
C ALA A 40 4.13 -1.49 3.97
N GLY A 41 2.82 -1.68 4.05
CA GLY A 41 2.20 -2.93 3.61
C GLY A 41 2.39 -3.19 2.13
N VAL A 42 2.17 -2.17 1.30
CA VAL A 42 2.34 -2.30 -0.15
C VAL A 42 3.81 -2.57 -0.50
N LEU A 43 4.74 -1.91 0.17
CA LEU A 43 6.16 -2.16 -0.06
C LEU A 43 6.54 -3.59 0.30
N ALA A 44 5.98 -4.12 1.38
CA ALA A 44 6.20 -5.52 1.74
C ALA A 44 5.68 -6.46 0.65
N ILE A 45 4.51 -6.14 0.08
CA ILE A 45 3.93 -6.93 -1.01
C ILE A 45 4.84 -6.86 -2.24
N ILE A 46 5.32 -5.67 -2.59
CA ILE A 46 6.21 -5.49 -3.72
C ILE A 46 7.49 -6.30 -3.51
N ALA A 47 8.07 -6.24 -2.30
CA ALA A 47 9.26 -7.01 -2.00
C ALA A 47 9.00 -8.51 -2.13
N GLY A 48 7.84 -8.98 -1.67
CA GLY A 48 7.46 -10.37 -1.81
C GLY A 48 7.38 -10.81 -3.26
N TRP A 49 6.76 -10.02 -4.12
CA TRP A 49 6.68 -10.32 -5.55
C TRP A 49 8.04 -10.27 -6.22
N ALA A 50 8.87 -9.30 -5.83
CA ALA A 50 10.23 -9.20 -6.37
C ALA A 50 11.06 -10.44 -6.00
N LEU A 51 10.94 -10.91 -4.77
CA LEU A 51 11.63 -12.12 -4.34
C LEU A 51 11.16 -13.35 -5.11
N ARG A 52 9.90 -13.36 -5.52
CA ARG A 52 9.35 -14.44 -6.34
C ARG A 52 9.59 -14.22 -7.82
N ARG A 53 10.27 -13.15 -8.18
CA ARG A 53 10.59 -12.79 -9.57
C ARG A 53 9.34 -12.66 -10.44
N ARG A 54 8.30 -12.09 -9.87
CA ARG A 54 7.03 -11.88 -10.59
C ARG A 54 6.88 -10.40 -10.89
N GLY A 55 7.37 -9.99 -12.06
CA GLY A 55 7.35 -8.59 -12.47
C GLY A 55 5.95 -7.99 -12.55
N VAL A 56 4.94 -8.80 -12.90
CA VAL A 56 3.56 -8.33 -12.97
C VAL A 56 3.09 -7.89 -11.58
N GLY A 57 3.39 -8.67 -10.55
CA GLY A 57 3.02 -8.31 -9.19
C GLY A 57 3.70 -7.02 -8.74
N VAL A 58 4.98 -6.87 -9.07
CA VAL A 58 5.71 -5.65 -8.75
C VAL A 58 5.11 -4.46 -9.48
N ALA A 59 4.81 -4.60 -10.76
CA ALA A 59 4.28 -3.51 -11.57
C ALA A 59 2.89 -3.07 -11.08
N LEU A 60 2.00 -4.03 -10.82
CA LEU A 60 0.65 -3.72 -10.38
C LEU A 60 0.66 -3.02 -9.01
N ASN A 61 1.42 -3.55 -8.08
CA ASN A 61 1.48 -2.96 -6.75
C ASN A 61 2.26 -1.64 -6.75
N GLY A 62 3.28 -1.54 -7.57
CA GLY A 62 4.00 -0.28 -7.74
C GLY A 62 3.12 0.81 -8.32
N SER A 63 2.29 0.45 -9.31
CA SER A 63 1.33 1.39 -9.89
C SER A 63 0.31 1.85 -8.85
N TRP A 64 -0.18 0.94 -8.04
CA TRP A 64 -1.11 1.30 -6.97
C TRP A 64 -0.43 2.19 -5.93
N LEU A 65 0.82 1.89 -5.59
CA LEU A 65 1.56 2.71 -4.64
C LEU A 65 1.67 4.14 -5.15
N LEU A 66 2.01 4.30 -6.42
CA LEU A 66 2.09 5.61 -7.05
C LEU A 66 0.72 6.29 -7.08
N ALA A 67 -0.30 5.57 -7.53
CA ALA A 67 -1.66 6.11 -7.63
C ALA A 67 -2.19 6.54 -6.26
N SER A 68 -1.97 5.74 -5.23
CA SER A 68 -2.45 6.08 -3.89
C SER A 68 -1.68 7.26 -3.32
N SER A 69 -0.39 7.38 -3.63
CA SER A 69 0.40 8.52 -3.20
C SER A 69 -0.10 9.81 -3.85
N LEU A 70 -0.40 9.77 -5.14
CA LEU A 70 -0.94 10.91 -5.85
C LEU A 70 -2.33 11.26 -5.32
N TRP A 71 -3.15 10.26 -5.08
CA TRP A 71 -4.47 10.51 -4.53
C TRP A 71 -4.38 11.22 -3.18
N PHE A 72 -3.49 10.74 -2.30
CA PHE A 72 -3.31 11.40 -1.01
C PHE A 72 -2.79 12.84 -1.18
N ALA A 73 -1.84 13.04 -2.09
CA ALA A 73 -1.24 14.35 -2.29
C ALA A 73 -2.20 15.35 -2.94
N LEU A 74 -2.98 14.89 -3.92
CA LEU A 74 -3.79 15.77 -4.75
C LEU A 74 -5.29 15.64 -4.51
N GLY A 75 -5.70 14.64 -3.74
CA GLY A 75 -7.12 14.36 -3.51
C GLY A 75 -7.80 15.41 -2.68
N PRO A 76 -9.14 15.31 -2.59
CA PRO A 76 -9.91 16.29 -1.85
C PRO A 76 -9.52 16.31 -0.39
N ARG A 77 -9.38 17.51 0.14
CA ARG A 77 -9.03 17.72 1.53
C ARG A 77 -10.24 18.23 2.28
N ARG A 78 -10.27 17.93 3.58
CA ARG A 78 -11.32 18.45 4.41
C ARG A 78 -11.20 19.96 4.47
N ARG A 79 -12.28 20.64 4.15
CA ARG A 79 -12.34 22.07 4.27
C ARG A 79 -12.82 22.49 5.63
N ARG A 80 -12.36 23.62 6.05
CA ARG A 80 -12.81 24.21 7.31
C ARG A 80 -13.76 25.34 7.09
#